data_62d1698e90ee779041efeec55739eca5
#
_entry.id   62d1698e90ee779041efeec55739eca5
#
_cell.length_a   1.000
_cell.length_b   1.000
_cell.length_c   1.000
_cell.angle_alpha   90.00
_cell.angle_beta   90.00
_cell.angle_gamma   90.00
#
_symmetry.space_group_name_H-M   'P 1'
#
loop_
_entity.id
_entity.type
_entity.pdbx_description
1 polymer ?
#
loop_
_entity_poly.entity_id
_entity_poly.type
_entity_poly.pdbx_seq_one_letter_code
_entity_poly.pdbx_strand_id
1 'polypeptide(L)'
;MTRTNPLNPSRAAPCCALIALLVLLSACARVPEPRLFPEAPNDITVRTDALLPADVILLGEQHDAPDHQHIHQHVIARLAVDGKLGALALEMAEAGRSTAALKSNSTQLQVQEALGWNSKSWPWTAYGPAVMVAVKAGVPVLGANLPAAQMRAAMADTQLDAQLPGPALKAQQQLIRTGHCGLLPEDRISPMTRIQVARDISMARTIEQAALPGKTVVLLAGSGHVNRVLGVPQHLPADMTLKAVQLRPGPARIGPDTRLDAEDQAAFDAVWPTPALPARDYCEDMLGKPAAQ
;
A
#
# COMPACT_ATOMS: atom_id res chain seq x y z
N MET A 1 -73.31 86.75 -21.35
CA MET A 1 -72.57 86.98 -22.62
C MET A 1 -71.24 86.21 -22.47
N THR A 2 -71.02 85.37 -23.45
CA THR A 2 -69.75 84.90 -24.00
C THR A 2 -68.92 83.95 -23.16
N ARG A 3 -69.01 82.76 -23.54
CA ARG A 3 -68.15 81.92 -24.44
C ARG A 3 -66.91 81.35 -23.71
N THR A 4 -66.91 80.07 -23.56
CA THR A 4 -66.25 79.06 -24.38
C THR A 4 -64.76 78.91 -23.96
N ASN A 5 -64.20 77.91 -23.88
CA ASN A 5 -64.16 76.55 -24.40
C ASN A 5 -62.99 75.83 -23.79
N PRO A 6 -62.80 74.62 -24.09
CA PRO A 6 -62.19 73.63 -23.22
C PRO A 6 -60.73 73.32 -23.63
N LEU A 7 -59.94 72.82 -22.76
CA LEU A 7 -58.67 72.21 -23.10
C LEU A 7 -58.48 70.89 -22.30
N ASN A 8 -58.51 69.96 -23.05
CA ASN A 8 -57.91 68.65 -23.22
C ASN A 8 -57.16 68.05 -22.02
N PRO A 9 -57.47 66.81 -21.58
CA PRO A 9 -56.77 66.10 -20.53
C PRO A 9 -55.49 65.51 -21.11
N SER A 10 -54.37 65.93 -20.58
CA SER A 10 -53.08 65.23 -20.76
C SER A 10 -53.04 63.96 -19.94
N ARG A 11 -52.80 62.93 -20.66
CA ARG A 11 -52.60 61.57 -20.18
C ARG A 11 -51.45 61.50 -19.18
N ALA A 12 -51.78 61.20 -17.92
CA ALA A 12 -50.79 60.74 -16.94
C ALA A 12 -50.65 59.26 -17.12
N ALA A 13 -49.47 58.82 -17.51
CA ALA A 13 -49.07 57.42 -17.57
C ALA A 13 -48.81 56.90 -16.12
N PRO A 14 -49.26 55.73 -15.77
CA PRO A 14 -48.91 55.14 -14.47
C PRO A 14 -47.46 54.67 -14.52
N CYS A 15 -46.62 55.22 -13.64
CA CYS A 15 -45.33 54.65 -13.29
C CYS A 15 -45.54 53.30 -12.65
N CYS A 16 -45.37 52.23 -13.40
CA CYS A 16 -45.19 50.92 -12.83
C CYS A 16 -43.85 50.88 -12.10
N ALA A 17 -43.91 51.01 -10.81
CA ALA A 17 -42.79 50.71 -9.91
C ALA A 17 -42.55 49.19 -9.94
N LEU A 18 -41.60 48.72 -10.78
CA LEU A 18 -41.02 47.40 -10.74
C LEU A 18 -40.19 47.30 -9.46
N ILE A 19 -40.75 46.74 -8.40
CA ILE A 19 -40.00 46.26 -7.25
C ILE A 19 -39.28 44.98 -7.72
N ALA A 20 -38.05 45.13 -8.12
CA ALA A 20 -37.14 44.01 -8.37
C ALA A 20 -36.81 43.39 -7.01
N LEU A 21 -37.52 42.29 -6.67
CA LEU A 21 -37.19 41.44 -5.55
C LEU A 21 -35.88 40.69 -5.89
N LEU A 22 -34.75 41.26 -5.45
CA LEU A 22 -33.45 40.58 -5.48
C LEU A 22 -33.53 39.48 -4.41
N VAL A 23 -33.91 38.28 -4.84
CA VAL A 23 -33.70 37.05 -4.11
C VAL A 23 -32.19 36.78 -4.13
N LEU A 24 -31.48 37.21 -3.11
CA LEU A 24 -30.11 36.78 -2.82
C LEU A 24 -30.17 35.28 -2.52
N LEU A 25 -29.98 34.46 -3.57
CA LEU A 25 -29.63 33.08 -3.41
C LEU A 25 -28.24 33.04 -2.75
N SER A 26 -28.24 33.03 -1.42
CA SER A 26 -27.06 32.60 -0.67
C SER A 26 -26.79 31.15 -1.03
N ALA A 27 -26.07 30.94 -2.13
CA ALA A 27 -25.42 29.69 -2.39
C ALA A 27 -24.41 29.51 -1.24
N CYS A 28 -24.82 28.79 -0.19
CA CYS A 28 -23.88 28.22 0.75
C CYS A 28 -22.95 27.32 -0.07
N ALA A 29 -21.87 27.89 -0.57
CA ALA A 29 -20.75 27.10 -1.06
C ALA A 29 -20.33 26.23 0.14
N ARG A 30 -20.78 24.97 0.16
CA ARG A 30 -20.23 23.99 1.08
C ARG A 30 -18.73 23.98 0.80
N VAL A 31 -17.95 24.54 1.70
CA VAL A 31 -16.52 24.30 1.75
C VAL A 31 -16.39 22.78 1.83
N PRO A 32 -15.81 22.11 0.85
CA PRO A 32 -15.64 20.66 0.93
C PRO A 32 -14.88 20.38 2.23
N GLU A 33 -15.43 19.53 3.07
CA GLU A 33 -14.70 19.05 4.24
C GLU A 33 -13.35 18.49 3.79
N PRO A 34 -12.26 18.81 4.49
CA PRO A 34 -10.96 18.27 4.15
C PRO A 34 -11.08 16.75 4.18
N ARG A 35 -10.92 16.08 3.03
CA ARG A 35 -10.97 14.63 2.93
C ARG A 35 -9.85 14.07 3.80
N LEU A 36 -10.21 13.22 4.76
CA LEU A 36 -9.26 12.56 5.67
C LEU A 36 -8.28 11.65 4.90
N PHE A 37 -8.70 11.20 3.69
CA PHE A 37 -7.94 10.23 2.88
C PHE A 37 -7.84 10.72 1.44
N PRO A 38 -6.74 10.38 0.74
CA PRO A 38 -6.60 10.70 -0.67
C PRO A 38 -7.66 9.97 -1.50
N GLU A 39 -8.16 10.65 -2.53
CA GLU A 39 -9.05 10.02 -3.51
C GLU A 39 -8.23 9.07 -4.38
N ALA A 40 -8.60 7.80 -4.39
CA ALA A 40 -7.95 6.82 -5.25
C ALA A 40 -8.36 7.05 -6.71
N PRO A 41 -7.44 6.92 -7.68
CA PRO A 41 -7.80 6.80 -9.08
C PRO A 41 -8.83 5.67 -9.26
N ASN A 42 -9.83 5.90 -10.13
CA ASN A 42 -10.94 4.94 -10.31
C ASN A 42 -10.48 3.51 -10.60
N ASP A 43 -9.37 3.36 -11.35
CA ASP A 43 -8.81 2.05 -11.67
C ASP A 43 -8.23 1.32 -10.44
N ILE A 44 -7.56 2.02 -9.53
CA ILE A 44 -7.04 1.42 -8.28
C ILE A 44 -8.19 1.05 -7.35
N THR A 45 -9.23 1.87 -7.29
CA THR A 45 -10.45 1.56 -6.52
C THR A 45 -11.08 0.26 -7.01
N VAL A 46 -11.33 0.14 -8.32
CA VAL A 46 -11.94 -1.04 -8.93
C VAL A 46 -11.07 -2.29 -8.71
N ARG A 47 -9.75 -2.16 -8.88
CA ARG A 47 -8.81 -3.27 -8.65
C ARG A 47 -8.81 -3.70 -7.17
N THR A 48 -8.86 -2.74 -6.24
CA THR A 48 -8.91 -3.04 -4.79
C THR A 48 -10.20 -3.77 -4.44
N ASP A 49 -11.33 -3.30 -4.95
CA ASP A 49 -12.64 -3.91 -4.69
C ASP A 49 -12.70 -5.35 -5.24
N ALA A 50 -12.04 -5.62 -6.37
CA ALA A 50 -11.96 -6.96 -6.96
C ALA A 50 -11.12 -7.95 -6.14
N LEU A 51 -10.31 -7.49 -5.18
CA LEU A 51 -9.59 -8.38 -4.25
C LEU A 51 -10.46 -8.87 -3.10
N LEU A 52 -11.62 -8.25 -2.86
CA LEU A 52 -12.49 -8.56 -1.73
C LEU A 52 -13.57 -9.60 -2.12
N PRO A 53 -14.03 -10.42 -1.15
CA PRO A 53 -13.55 -10.49 0.23
C PRO A 53 -12.21 -11.21 0.36
N ALA A 54 -11.35 -10.76 1.29
CA ALA A 54 -10.11 -11.43 1.63
C ALA A 54 -9.75 -11.13 3.10
N ASP A 55 -9.25 -12.13 3.81
CA ASP A 55 -8.72 -11.95 5.16
C ASP A 55 -7.35 -11.26 5.11
N VAL A 56 -6.59 -11.49 4.02
CA VAL A 56 -5.25 -10.95 3.81
C VAL A 56 -5.09 -10.45 2.38
N ILE A 57 -4.55 -9.25 2.22
CA ILE A 57 -4.04 -8.73 0.96
C ILE A 57 -2.54 -8.47 1.12
N LEU A 58 -1.74 -9.11 0.28
CA LEU A 58 -0.29 -8.94 0.23
C LEU A 58 0.04 -8.08 -0.98
N LEU A 59 0.58 -6.88 -0.77
CA LEU A 59 1.01 -5.96 -1.83
C LEU A 59 2.53 -6.02 -1.98
N GLY A 60 2.98 -6.65 -3.05
CA GLY A 60 4.38 -6.82 -3.38
C GLY A 60 4.92 -5.69 -4.21
N GLU A 61 5.90 -4.97 -3.68
CA GLU A 61 6.49 -3.80 -4.34
C GLU A 61 7.91 -4.06 -4.87
N GLN A 62 8.36 -3.16 -5.71
CA GLN A 62 9.76 -2.83 -5.89
C GLN A 62 10.03 -1.57 -5.06
N HIS A 63 10.93 -1.65 -4.09
CA HIS A 63 11.07 -0.66 -3.01
C HIS A 63 11.44 0.76 -3.46
N ASP A 64 12.03 0.91 -4.63
CA ASP A 64 12.41 2.20 -5.22
C ASP A 64 11.45 2.69 -6.32
N ALA A 65 10.24 2.11 -6.40
CA ALA A 65 9.20 2.50 -7.35
C ALA A 65 8.17 3.44 -6.69
N PRO A 66 8.21 4.77 -6.94
CA PRO A 66 7.31 5.73 -6.29
C PRO A 66 5.83 5.44 -6.55
N ASP A 67 5.49 4.92 -7.74
CA ASP A 67 4.10 4.58 -8.07
C ASP A 67 3.56 3.45 -7.19
N HIS A 68 4.44 2.52 -6.72
CA HIS A 68 4.03 1.46 -5.80
C HIS A 68 3.61 2.04 -4.45
N GLN A 69 4.35 3.01 -3.92
CA GLN A 69 4.02 3.65 -2.66
C GLN A 69 2.71 4.48 -2.76
N HIS A 70 2.45 5.10 -3.91
CA HIS A 70 1.17 5.75 -4.17
C HIS A 70 0.01 4.74 -4.20
N ILE A 71 0.19 3.59 -4.86
CA ILE A 71 -0.81 2.51 -4.86
C ILE A 71 -1.07 2.02 -3.44
N HIS A 72 -0.04 1.79 -2.63
CA HIS A 72 -0.18 1.41 -1.23
C HIS A 72 -1.09 2.38 -0.49
N GLN A 73 -0.81 3.68 -0.58
CA GLN A 73 -1.62 4.70 0.07
C GLN A 73 -3.10 4.64 -0.34
N HIS A 74 -3.36 4.46 -1.64
CA HIS A 74 -4.72 4.42 -2.16
C HIS A 74 -5.48 3.15 -1.74
N VAL A 75 -4.84 1.97 -1.78
CA VAL A 75 -5.43 0.71 -1.31
C VAL A 75 -5.78 0.81 0.17
N ILE A 76 -4.85 1.29 1.00
CA ILE A 76 -5.08 1.47 2.44
C ILE A 76 -6.22 2.46 2.68
N ALA A 77 -6.26 3.59 1.96
CA ALA A 77 -7.32 4.58 2.08
C ALA A 77 -8.68 4.00 1.69
N ARG A 78 -8.75 3.23 0.59
CA ARG A 78 -9.97 2.59 0.12
C ARG A 78 -10.55 1.63 1.18
N LEU A 79 -9.71 0.73 1.69
CA LEU A 79 -10.12 -0.24 2.71
C LEU A 79 -10.49 0.43 4.04
N ALA A 80 -9.80 1.52 4.40
CA ALA A 80 -10.08 2.28 5.61
C ALA A 80 -11.44 3.00 5.54
N VAL A 81 -11.75 3.66 4.42
CA VAL A 81 -13.03 4.35 4.19
C VAL A 81 -14.20 3.36 4.29
N ASP A 82 -14.06 2.16 3.74
CA ASP A 82 -15.10 1.13 3.80
C ASP A 82 -15.15 0.38 5.14
N GLY A 83 -14.29 0.75 6.08
CA GLY A 83 -14.18 0.06 7.35
C GLY A 83 -13.76 -1.39 7.22
N LYS A 84 -13.09 -1.77 6.12
CA LYS A 84 -12.60 -3.13 5.86
C LYS A 84 -11.18 -3.37 6.38
N LEU A 85 -10.37 -2.32 6.50
CA LEU A 85 -9.00 -2.45 7.01
C LEU A 85 -8.99 -2.89 8.48
N GLY A 86 -8.39 -4.03 8.78
CA GLY A 86 -8.19 -4.54 10.14
C GLY A 86 -6.86 -4.16 10.75
N ALA A 87 -5.79 -4.29 9.96
CA ALA A 87 -4.43 -3.89 10.33
C ALA A 87 -3.60 -3.62 9.07
N LEU A 88 -2.54 -2.81 9.22
CA LEU A 88 -1.49 -2.63 8.23
C LEU A 88 -0.19 -3.23 8.76
N ALA A 89 0.30 -4.31 8.15
CA ALA A 89 1.58 -4.96 8.46
C ALA A 89 2.68 -4.47 7.51
N LEU A 90 3.89 -4.28 8.01
CA LEU A 90 5.00 -3.68 7.27
C LEU A 90 6.27 -4.52 7.37
N GLU A 91 6.88 -4.84 6.22
CA GLU A 91 8.25 -5.32 6.16
C GLU A 91 9.25 -4.27 6.68
N MET A 92 8.95 -3.00 6.52
CA MET A 92 9.80 -1.85 6.82
C MET A 92 10.02 -1.60 8.33
N ALA A 93 9.28 -2.33 9.19
CA ALA A 93 9.39 -2.25 10.64
C ALA A 93 9.48 -3.65 11.26
N GLU A 94 10.22 -3.77 12.36
CA GLU A 94 10.45 -5.04 13.06
C GLU A 94 9.19 -5.53 13.79
N ALA A 95 8.97 -6.83 13.81
CA ALA A 95 7.91 -7.47 14.57
C ALA A 95 7.97 -7.08 16.06
N GLY A 96 6.80 -6.89 16.68
CA GLY A 96 6.67 -6.38 18.03
C GLY A 96 6.58 -4.85 18.12
N ARG A 97 6.85 -4.10 17.04
CA ARG A 97 6.58 -2.67 16.97
C ARG A 97 5.14 -2.43 16.52
N SER A 98 4.47 -1.44 17.11
CA SER A 98 3.04 -1.21 16.82
C SER A 98 2.59 0.21 17.15
N THR A 99 1.62 0.71 16.38
CA THR A 99 0.91 1.95 16.68
C THR A 99 -0.40 1.73 17.45
N ALA A 100 -0.70 0.52 17.90
CA ALA A 100 -1.99 0.19 18.52
C ALA A 100 -2.31 1.03 19.77
N ALA A 101 -1.28 1.50 20.50
CA ALA A 101 -1.44 2.38 21.66
C ALA A 101 -1.59 3.86 21.31
N LEU A 102 -1.43 4.24 20.03
CA LEU A 102 -1.50 5.62 19.59
C LEU A 102 -2.95 6.04 19.27
N LYS A 103 -3.21 7.35 19.39
CA LYS A 103 -4.47 7.93 18.97
C LYS A 103 -4.46 8.25 17.47
N SER A 104 -5.64 8.35 16.86
CA SER A 104 -5.78 8.68 15.43
C SER A 104 -5.22 10.06 15.03
N ASN A 105 -5.05 10.97 15.98
CA ASN A 105 -4.44 12.28 15.76
C ASN A 105 -2.95 12.34 16.12
N SER A 106 -2.29 11.20 16.33
CA SER A 106 -0.85 11.14 16.60
C SER A 106 -0.03 11.71 15.44
N THR A 107 1.05 12.38 15.81
CA THR A 107 1.97 12.99 14.83
C THR A 107 2.82 11.93 14.12
N GLN A 108 3.36 12.27 12.95
CA GLN A 108 4.28 11.39 12.21
C GLN A 108 5.48 10.97 13.07
N LEU A 109 6.01 11.87 13.89
CA LEU A 109 7.15 11.57 14.76
C LEU A 109 6.79 10.50 15.81
N GLN A 110 5.63 10.62 16.45
CA GLN A 110 5.15 9.63 17.40
C GLN A 110 4.93 8.26 16.75
N VAL A 111 4.43 8.24 15.51
CA VAL A 111 4.23 7.02 14.74
C VAL A 111 5.57 6.37 14.37
N GLN A 112 6.54 7.15 13.89
CA GLN A 112 7.89 6.67 13.60
C GLN A 112 8.57 6.09 14.85
N GLU A 113 8.44 6.76 15.99
CA GLU A 113 8.98 6.29 17.27
C GLU A 113 8.35 4.96 17.69
N ALA A 114 7.01 4.86 17.65
CA ALA A 114 6.30 3.63 18.00
C ALA A 114 6.67 2.43 17.11
N LEU A 115 6.94 2.69 15.83
CA LEU A 115 7.37 1.67 14.87
C LEU A 115 8.89 1.40 14.92
N GLY A 116 9.67 2.18 15.68
CA GLY A 116 11.14 2.12 15.65
C GLY A 116 11.69 2.37 14.25
N TRP A 117 11.10 3.35 13.54
CA TRP A 117 11.32 3.55 12.11
C TRP A 117 12.76 3.91 11.76
N ASN A 118 13.34 3.17 10.82
CA ASN A 118 14.68 3.42 10.32
C ASN A 118 14.64 4.18 8.99
N SER A 119 14.66 5.52 9.05
CA SER A 119 14.63 6.38 7.87
C SER A 119 15.86 6.28 6.95
N LYS A 120 16.96 5.66 7.41
CA LYS A 120 18.14 5.40 6.56
C LYS A 120 17.89 4.24 5.59
N SER A 121 17.18 3.22 6.04
CA SER A 121 16.83 2.06 5.21
C SER A 121 15.54 2.30 4.43
N TRP A 122 14.58 3.00 5.04
CA TRP A 122 13.23 3.18 4.52
C TRP A 122 12.82 4.64 4.59
N PRO A 123 12.90 5.41 3.49
CA PRO A 123 12.51 6.80 3.48
C PRO A 123 11.07 6.98 3.96
N TRP A 124 10.86 7.76 5.04
CA TRP A 124 9.51 7.99 5.56
C TRP A 124 8.57 8.64 4.54
N THR A 125 9.11 9.46 3.64
CA THR A 125 8.35 10.09 2.56
C THR A 125 7.69 9.07 1.62
N ALA A 126 8.26 7.87 1.50
CA ALA A 126 7.72 6.80 0.67
C ALA A 126 6.56 6.05 1.38
N TYR A 127 6.73 5.68 2.63
CA TYR A 127 5.80 4.80 3.35
C TYR A 127 4.88 5.54 4.33
N GLY A 128 5.33 6.67 4.85
CA GLY A 128 4.58 7.49 5.81
C GLY A 128 3.17 7.87 5.34
N PRO A 129 2.94 8.22 4.07
CA PRO A 129 1.60 8.49 3.57
C PRO A 129 0.60 7.34 3.81
N ALA A 130 0.94 6.10 3.45
CA ALA A 130 0.10 4.92 3.68
C ALA A 130 -0.08 4.62 5.18
N VAL A 131 1.01 4.67 5.94
CA VAL A 131 1.01 4.48 7.40
C VAL A 131 0.09 5.47 8.10
N MET A 132 0.19 6.76 7.77
CA MET A 132 -0.61 7.80 8.38
C MET A 132 -2.10 7.71 8.01
N VAL A 133 -2.44 7.17 6.85
CA VAL A 133 -3.84 6.86 6.51
C VAL A 133 -4.40 5.83 7.48
N ALA A 134 -3.71 4.71 7.73
CA ALA A 134 -4.14 3.70 8.68
C ALA A 134 -4.28 4.27 10.11
N VAL A 135 -3.27 5.01 10.58
CA VAL A 135 -3.29 5.63 11.92
C VAL A 135 -4.46 6.60 12.07
N LYS A 136 -4.70 7.48 11.08
CA LYS A 136 -5.84 8.43 11.10
C LYS A 136 -7.19 7.72 11.09
N ALA A 137 -7.27 6.54 10.49
CA ALA A 137 -8.46 5.69 10.52
C ALA A 137 -8.62 4.92 11.85
N GLY A 138 -7.70 5.05 12.79
CA GLY A 138 -7.71 4.30 14.05
C GLY A 138 -7.33 2.83 13.87
N VAL A 139 -6.70 2.47 12.75
CA VAL A 139 -6.28 1.11 12.43
C VAL A 139 -4.83 0.91 12.85
N PRO A 140 -4.48 -0.18 13.56
CA PRO A 140 -3.12 -0.43 13.99
C PRO A 140 -2.19 -0.68 12.80
N VAL A 141 -1.00 -0.11 12.89
CA VAL A 141 0.14 -0.41 12.00
C VAL A 141 1.14 -1.24 12.78
N LEU A 142 1.56 -2.35 12.22
CA LEU A 142 2.36 -3.37 12.86
C LEU A 142 3.68 -3.56 12.10
N GLY A 143 4.79 -3.55 12.80
CA GLY A 143 6.04 -4.08 12.26
C GLY A 143 5.91 -5.59 12.11
N ALA A 144 6.37 -6.12 10.98
CA ALA A 144 6.21 -7.54 10.67
C ALA A 144 7.53 -8.23 10.31
N ASN A 145 8.60 -7.48 10.04
CA ASN A 145 9.90 -8.04 9.68
C ASN A 145 10.56 -8.78 10.85
N LEU A 146 11.40 -9.76 10.53
CA LEU A 146 12.25 -10.39 11.52
C LEU A 146 13.15 -9.35 12.23
N PRO A 147 13.12 -9.26 13.56
CA PRO A 147 13.99 -8.34 14.27
C PRO A 147 15.48 -8.58 13.97
N ALA A 148 16.26 -7.52 13.78
CA ALA A 148 17.68 -7.61 13.45
C ALA A 148 18.47 -8.46 14.44
N ALA A 149 18.12 -8.41 15.73
CA ALA A 149 18.73 -9.23 16.78
C ALA A 149 18.56 -10.74 16.56
N GLN A 150 17.55 -11.18 15.80
CA GLN A 150 17.25 -12.59 15.54
C GLN A 150 17.92 -13.11 14.25
N MET A 151 18.45 -12.23 13.39
CA MET A 151 19.00 -12.65 12.09
C MET A 151 20.15 -13.66 12.22
N ARG A 152 21.04 -13.48 13.21
CA ARG A 152 22.16 -14.42 13.42
C ARG A 152 21.66 -15.80 13.83
N ALA A 153 20.64 -15.88 14.67
CA ALA A 153 20.04 -17.16 15.06
C ALA A 153 19.36 -17.83 13.86
N ALA A 154 18.62 -17.07 13.06
CA ALA A 154 17.99 -17.57 11.83
C ALA A 154 19.02 -18.12 10.83
N MET A 155 20.15 -17.47 10.63
CA MET A 155 21.23 -17.98 9.77
C MET A 155 21.70 -19.37 10.18
N ALA A 156 21.76 -19.65 11.47
CA ALA A 156 22.26 -20.92 12.03
C ALA A 156 21.18 -22.00 12.12
N ASP A 157 19.91 -21.64 12.05
CA ASP A 157 18.77 -22.54 12.22
C ASP A 157 18.52 -23.37 10.95
N THR A 158 19.05 -24.59 10.93
CA THR A 158 18.86 -25.50 9.79
C THR A 158 17.43 -26.05 9.67
N GLN A 159 16.55 -25.89 10.67
CA GLN A 159 15.15 -26.31 10.58
C GLN A 159 14.39 -25.42 9.59
N LEU A 160 14.88 -24.22 9.32
CA LEU A 160 14.32 -23.33 8.30
C LEU A 160 14.47 -23.88 6.88
N ASP A 161 15.43 -24.77 6.63
CA ASP A 161 15.59 -25.41 5.31
C ASP A 161 14.41 -26.36 4.97
N ALA A 162 13.65 -26.82 5.97
CA ALA A 162 12.47 -27.67 5.80
C ALA A 162 11.14 -26.88 5.67
N GLN A 163 11.17 -25.56 5.78
CA GLN A 163 9.96 -24.73 5.76
C GLN A 163 9.41 -24.47 4.34
N LEU A 164 10.17 -24.77 3.31
CA LEU A 164 9.76 -24.73 1.92
C LEU A 164 9.92 -26.12 1.28
N PRO A 165 9.03 -26.51 0.36
CA PRO A 165 9.26 -27.70 -0.47
C PRO A 165 10.60 -27.61 -1.23
N GLY A 166 11.26 -28.75 -1.47
CA GLY A 166 12.59 -28.76 -2.07
C GLY A 166 12.78 -27.93 -3.36
N PRO A 167 11.86 -27.99 -4.34
CA PRO A 167 11.92 -27.11 -5.51
C PRO A 167 11.82 -25.61 -5.16
N ALA A 168 10.94 -25.24 -4.23
CA ALA A 168 10.78 -23.86 -3.78
C ALA A 168 12.02 -23.36 -3.02
N LEU A 169 12.61 -24.20 -2.16
CA LEU A 169 13.85 -23.86 -1.49
C LEU A 169 15.00 -23.60 -2.48
N LYS A 170 15.14 -24.43 -3.52
CA LYS A 170 16.14 -24.21 -4.58
C LYS A 170 15.89 -22.92 -5.37
N ALA A 171 14.63 -22.63 -5.68
CA ALA A 171 14.27 -21.38 -6.35
C ALA A 171 14.59 -20.16 -5.44
N GLN A 172 14.30 -20.23 -4.15
CA GLN A 172 14.64 -19.17 -3.18
C GLN A 172 16.17 -18.98 -3.09
N GLN A 173 16.96 -20.07 -3.07
CA GLN A 173 18.43 -20.00 -3.10
C GLN A 173 18.94 -19.33 -4.38
N GLN A 174 18.29 -19.60 -5.52
CA GLN A 174 18.65 -18.94 -6.79
C GLN A 174 18.33 -17.45 -6.75
N LEU A 175 17.20 -17.06 -6.17
CA LEU A 175 16.86 -15.63 -5.97
C LEU A 175 17.86 -14.95 -5.05
N ILE A 176 18.35 -15.61 -4.01
CA ILE A 176 19.44 -15.08 -3.17
C ILE A 176 20.70 -14.84 -3.99
N ARG A 177 21.10 -15.80 -4.87
CA ARG A 177 22.27 -15.61 -5.75
C ARG A 177 22.09 -14.42 -6.69
N THR A 178 20.98 -14.36 -7.40
CA THR A 178 20.71 -13.29 -8.37
C THR A 178 20.53 -11.94 -7.70
N GLY A 179 19.80 -11.89 -6.60
CA GLY A 179 19.58 -10.64 -5.83
C GLY A 179 20.85 -10.06 -5.19
N HIS A 180 21.90 -10.90 -5.05
CA HIS A 180 23.24 -10.46 -4.65
C HIS A 180 24.23 -10.46 -5.79
N CYS A 181 23.76 -10.45 -7.04
CA CYS A 181 24.59 -10.37 -8.25
C CYS A 181 25.67 -11.45 -8.37
N GLY A 182 25.43 -12.63 -7.78
CA GLY A 182 26.43 -13.71 -7.74
C GLY A 182 27.66 -13.42 -6.87
N LEU A 183 27.65 -12.34 -6.10
CA LEU A 183 28.80 -11.92 -5.27
C LEU A 183 28.89 -12.65 -3.94
N LEU A 184 27.82 -13.33 -3.51
CA LEU A 184 27.87 -14.11 -2.27
C LEU A 184 28.67 -15.41 -2.48
N PRO A 185 29.59 -15.75 -1.54
CA PRO A 185 30.17 -17.09 -1.48
C PRO A 185 29.10 -18.18 -1.36
N GLU A 186 29.32 -19.33 -1.96
CA GLU A 186 28.31 -20.41 -2.03
C GLU A 186 27.89 -20.92 -0.63
N ASP A 187 28.82 -20.93 0.35
CA ASP A 187 28.55 -21.29 1.74
C ASP A 187 27.63 -20.28 2.49
N ARG A 188 27.42 -19.09 1.91
CA ARG A 188 26.52 -18.05 2.44
C ARG A 188 25.10 -18.14 1.88
N ILE A 189 24.87 -18.88 0.81
CA ILE A 189 23.56 -18.96 0.16
C ILE A 189 22.51 -19.55 1.11
N SER A 190 22.76 -20.72 1.70
CA SER A 190 21.80 -21.32 2.64
C SER A 190 21.55 -20.48 3.89
N PRO A 191 22.57 -19.90 4.57
CA PRO A 191 22.32 -18.97 5.68
C PRO A 191 21.48 -17.77 5.30
N MET A 192 21.71 -17.15 4.14
CA MET A 192 20.91 -16.01 3.66
C MET A 192 19.48 -16.41 3.28
N THR A 193 19.33 -17.61 2.70
CA THR A 193 17.99 -18.18 2.42
C THR A 193 17.20 -18.37 3.70
N ARG A 194 17.81 -18.87 4.77
CA ARG A 194 17.16 -19.02 6.09
C ARG A 194 16.69 -17.71 6.67
N ILE A 195 17.45 -16.61 6.51
CA ILE A 195 16.99 -15.28 6.91
C ILE A 195 15.71 -14.91 6.12
N GLN A 196 15.68 -15.14 4.82
CA GLN A 196 14.52 -14.82 3.99
C GLN A 196 13.28 -15.59 4.48
N VAL A 197 13.42 -16.91 4.67
CA VAL A 197 12.35 -17.76 5.20
C VAL A 197 11.90 -17.31 6.60
N ALA A 198 12.83 -16.96 7.49
CA ALA A 198 12.50 -16.48 8.83
C ALA A 198 11.74 -15.12 8.79
N ARG A 199 12.06 -14.24 7.84
CA ARG A 199 11.30 -13.00 7.60
C ARG A 199 9.88 -13.31 7.16
N ASP A 200 9.69 -14.24 6.22
CA ASP A 200 8.37 -14.64 5.75
C ASP A 200 7.52 -15.24 6.88
N ILE A 201 8.10 -16.10 7.72
CA ILE A 201 7.45 -16.64 8.91
C ILE A 201 7.08 -15.53 9.91
N SER A 202 7.96 -14.56 10.12
CA SER A 202 7.69 -13.42 11.02
C SER A 202 6.50 -12.59 10.52
N MET A 203 6.47 -12.29 9.22
CA MET A 203 5.36 -11.55 8.60
C MET A 203 4.06 -12.34 8.65
N ALA A 204 4.08 -13.64 8.36
CA ALA A 204 2.91 -14.51 8.45
C ALA A 204 2.33 -14.55 9.87
N ARG A 205 3.15 -14.70 10.90
CA ARG A 205 2.71 -14.66 12.30
C ARG A 205 2.10 -13.33 12.70
N THR A 206 2.67 -12.22 12.24
CA THR A 206 2.11 -10.89 12.50
C THR A 206 0.73 -10.73 11.86
N ILE A 207 0.56 -11.22 10.64
CA ILE A 207 -0.73 -11.21 9.93
C ILE A 207 -1.76 -12.07 10.67
N GLU A 208 -1.41 -13.31 11.01
CA GLU A 208 -2.29 -14.24 11.73
C GLU A 208 -2.77 -13.66 13.06
N GLN A 209 -1.87 -13.08 13.85
CA GLN A 209 -2.21 -12.44 15.14
C GLN A 209 -3.08 -11.20 14.99
N ALA A 210 -3.02 -10.51 13.84
CA ALA A 210 -3.78 -9.30 13.56
C ALA A 210 -5.12 -9.56 12.89
N ALA A 211 -5.39 -10.79 12.47
CA ALA A 211 -6.60 -11.15 11.74
C ALA A 211 -7.85 -10.96 12.60
N LEU A 212 -8.87 -10.33 12.04
CA LEU A 212 -10.16 -10.10 12.67
C LEU A 212 -11.29 -10.52 11.71
N PRO A 213 -12.35 -11.18 12.18
CA PRO A 213 -13.46 -11.59 11.32
C PRO A 213 -14.04 -10.40 10.53
N GLY A 214 -14.18 -10.58 9.22
CA GLY A 214 -14.76 -9.58 8.31
C GLY A 214 -13.89 -8.34 8.06
N LYS A 215 -12.63 -8.37 8.49
CA LYS A 215 -11.62 -7.35 8.21
C LYS A 215 -10.47 -7.94 7.41
N THR A 216 -9.76 -7.06 6.72
CA THR A 216 -8.59 -7.41 5.90
C THR A 216 -7.32 -6.91 6.56
N VAL A 217 -6.33 -7.75 6.74
CA VAL A 217 -4.96 -7.35 7.05
C VAL A 217 -4.25 -7.09 5.72
N VAL A 218 -3.60 -5.94 5.58
CA VAL A 218 -2.76 -5.64 4.42
C VAL A 218 -1.30 -5.71 4.80
N LEU A 219 -0.51 -6.48 4.05
CA LEU A 219 0.95 -6.48 4.16
C LEU A 219 1.54 -5.65 3.02
N LEU A 220 2.44 -4.72 3.36
CA LEU A 220 3.33 -4.06 2.40
C LEU A 220 4.73 -4.67 2.52
N ALA A 221 5.19 -5.30 1.44
CA ALA A 221 6.49 -5.97 1.40
C ALA A 221 7.06 -6.02 -0.03
N GLY A 222 8.33 -6.35 -0.16
CA GLY A 222 8.93 -6.62 -1.46
C GLY A 222 8.27 -7.81 -2.18
N SER A 223 8.22 -7.77 -3.51
CA SER A 223 7.52 -8.77 -4.34
C SER A 223 7.93 -10.22 -4.05
N GLY A 224 9.18 -10.46 -3.64
CA GLY A 224 9.64 -11.80 -3.26
C GLY A 224 8.88 -12.37 -2.06
N HIS A 225 8.54 -11.54 -1.07
CA HIS A 225 7.82 -11.95 0.13
C HIS A 225 6.35 -12.27 -0.12
N VAL A 226 5.72 -11.71 -1.15
CA VAL A 226 4.30 -11.95 -1.45
C VAL A 226 4.08 -13.08 -2.44
N ASN A 227 5.15 -13.67 -2.97
CA ASN A 227 5.09 -14.80 -3.89
C ASN A 227 4.47 -16.03 -3.20
N ARG A 228 3.40 -16.59 -3.80
CA ARG A 228 2.65 -17.73 -3.25
C ARG A 228 3.48 -19.00 -3.09
N VAL A 229 4.50 -19.16 -3.91
CA VAL A 229 5.33 -20.38 -3.93
C VAL A 229 6.51 -20.29 -2.96
N LEU A 230 6.98 -19.08 -2.68
CA LEU A 230 8.25 -18.85 -1.99
C LEU A 230 8.14 -18.07 -0.68
N GLY A 231 7.14 -17.18 -0.56
CA GLY A 231 7.08 -16.16 0.47
C GLY A 231 6.07 -16.43 1.58
N VAL A 232 5.59 -15.35 2.17
CA VAL A 232 4.62 -15.31 3.28
C VAL A 232 3.43 -16.26 3.12
N PRO A 233 2.83 -16.41 1.91
CA PRO A 233 1.70 -17.32 1.73
C PRO A 233 1.97 -18.77 2.13
N GLN A 234 3.23 -19.23 2.05
CA GLN A 234 3.61 -20.61 2.45
C GLN A 234 3.51 -20.85 3.96
N HIS A 235 3.40 -19.79 4.75
CA HIS A 235 3.45 -19.82 6.22
C HIS A 235 2.14 -19.34 6.85
N LEU A 236 1.14 -18.96 6.05
CA LEU A 236 -0.19 -18.58 6.54
C LEU A 236 -1.09 -19.81 6.72
N PRO A 237 -2.04 -19.79 7.68
CA PRO A 237 -3.06 -20.82 7.80
C PRO A 237 -3.83 -21.05 6.51
N ALA A 238 -4.07 -22.34 6.18
CA ALA A 238 -4.70 -22.73 4.91
C ALA A 238 -6.18 -22.30 4.77
N ASP A 239 -6.82 -21.97 5.87
CA ASP A 239 -8.22 -21.48 5.94
C ASP A 239 -8.33 -19.96 5.78
N MET A 240 -7.22 -19.23 5.77
CA MET A 240 -7.21 -17.79 5.48
C MET A 240 -7.37 -17.54 3.97
N THR A 241 -8.36 -16.73 3.60
CA THR A 241 -8.49 -16.25 2.23
C THR A 241 -7.46 -15.13 1.98
N LEU A 242 -6.51 -15.36 1.06
CA LEU A 242 -5.47 -14.40 0.76
C LEU A 242 -5.48 -13.98 -0.71
N LYS A 243 -5.04 -12.76 -0.98
CA LYS A 243 -4.76 -12.20 -2.30
C LYS A 243 -3.34 -11.68 -2.35
N ALA A 244 -2.52 -12.30 -3.18
CA ALA A 244 -1.15 -11.87 -3.47
C ALA A 244 -1.13 -11.03 -4.74
N VAL A 245 -0.72 -9.78 -4.64
CA VAL A 245 -0.67 -8.80 -5.75
C VAL A 245 0.77 -8.36 -5.95
N GLN A 246 1.30 -8.54 -7.15
CA GLN A 246 2.58 -7.96 -7.52
C GLN A 246 2.37 -6.61 -8.20
N LEU A 247 2.99 -5.55 -7.69
CA LEU A 247 3.17 -4.29 -8.40
C LEU A 247 4.42 -4.43 -9.27
N ARG A 248 4.29 -4.19 -10.60
CA ARG A 248 5.36 -4.47 -11.55
C ARG A 248 5.66 -3.24 -12.40
N PRO A 249 6.86 -2.63 -12.28
CA PRO A 249 7.27 -1.56 -13.17
C PRO A 249 7.48 -2.10 -14.60
N GLY A 250 7.08 -1.31 -15.58
CA GLY A 250 7.31 -1.65 -16.98
C GLY A 250 6.05 -1.60 -17.82
N PRO A 251 6.17 -1.81 -19.14
CA PRO A 251 5.01 -1.78 -20.01
C PRO A 251 4.02 -2.84 -19.56
N ALA A 252 2.75 -2.43 -19.37
CA ALA A 252 1.67 -3.38 -19.38
C ALA A 252 1.88 -4.24 -20.64
N ARG A 253 1.85 -5.56 -20.54
CA ARG A 253 1.78 -6.41 -21.71
C ARG A 253 0.45 -6.07 -22.40
N ILE A 254 0.51 -5.13 -23.36
CA ILE A 254 -0.63 -4.72 -24.16
C ILE A 254 -0.79 -5.83 -25.21
N GLY A 255 -1.66 -6.77 -24.90
CA GLY A 255 -2.09 -7.79 -25.83
C GLY A 255 -3.54 -8.14 -25.54
N PRO A 256 -4.27 -8.77 -26.46
CA PRO A 256 -5.64 -9.23 -26.22
C PRO A 256 -5.71 -10.26 -25.07
N ASP A 257 -4.57 -10.76 -24.62
CA ASP A 257 -4.46 -11.70 -23.52
C ASP A 257 -3.82 -11.01 -22.30
N THR A 258 -4.66 -10.36 -21.50
CA THR A 258 -4.28 -9.79 -20.18
C THR A 258 -4.10 -10.90 -19.13
N ARG A 259 -4.11 -12.18 -19.52
CA ARG A 259 -3.87 -13.28 -18.62
C ARG A 259 -2.41 -13.26 -18.18
N LEU A 260 -2.23 -13.51 -16.89
CA LEU A 260 -0.92 -13.81 -16.34
C LEU A 260 -0.34 -15.02 -17.05
N ASP A 261 0.96 -15.05 -17.32
CA ASP A 261 1.61 -16.27 -17.76
C ASP A 261 1.57 -17.36 -16.65
N ALA A 262 1.94 -18.57 -16.97
CA ALA A 262 1.82 -19.69 -16.04
C ALA A 262 2.65 -19.49 -14.75
N GLU A 263 3.79 -18.83 -14.84
CA GLU A 263 4.66 -18.54 -13.71
C GLU A 263 4.02 -17.45 -12.82
N ASP A 264 3.54 -16.37 -13.41
CA ASP A 264 2.83 -15.33 -12.70
C ASP A 264 1.55 -15.85 -12.04
N GLN A 265 0.78 -16.72 -12.72
CA GLN A 265 -0.44 -17.34 -12.16
C GLN A 265 -0.15 -18.23 -10.95
N ALA A 266 0.98 -18.92 -10.97
CA ALA A 266 1.40 -19.74 -9.83
C ALA A 266 1.82 -18.85 -8.63
N ALA A 267 2.39 -17.68 -8.92
CA ALA A 267 3.02 -16.81 -7.91
C ALA A 267 2.08 -15.74 -7.34
N PHE A 268 1.09 -15.25 -8.10
CA PHE A 268 0.25 -14.12 -7.73
C PHE A 268 -1.20 -14.28 -8.18
N ASP A 269 -2.13 -13.68 -7.44
CA ASP A 269 -3.54 -13.57 -7.86
C ASP A 269 -3.74 -12.46 -8.90
N ALA A 270 -2.90 -11.42 -8.82
CA ALA A 270 -2.91 -10.31 -9.75
C ALA A 270 -1.53 -9.70 -9.92
N VAL A 271 -1.26 -9.19 -11.11
CA VAL A 271 -0.11 -8.32 -11.38
C VAL A 271 -0.64 -6.96 -11.83
N TRP A 272 -0.25 -5.92 -11.10
CA TRP A 272 -0.64 -4.55 -11.40
C TRP A 272 0.53 -3.81 -12.04
N PRO A 273 0.49 -3.55 -13.35
CA PRO A 273 1.56 -2.83 -14.04
C PRO A 273 1.57 -1.37 -13.58
N THR A 274 2.78 -0.82 -13.47
CA THR A 274 3.04 0.60 -13.18
C THR A 274 4.01 1.15 -14.22
N PRO A 275 4.19 2.48 -14.33
CA PRO A 275 5.17 3.06 -15.22
C PRO A 275 6.55 2.44 -15.07
N ALA A 276 7.28 2.33 -16.18
CA ALA A 276 8.64 1.82 -16.16
C ALA A 276 9.55 2.75 -15.34
N LEU A 277 10.43 2.15 -14.55
CA LEU A 277 11.49 2.87 -13.87
C LEU A 277 12.62 3.23 -14.85
N PRO A 278 13.39 4.30 -14.57
CA PRO A 278 14.65 4.53 -15.26
C PRO A 278 15.55 3.30 -15.19
N ALA A 279 16.26 3.01 -16.28
CA ALA A 279 17.21 1.90 -16.28
C ALA A 279 18.27 2.13 -15.19
N ARG A 280 18.48 1.10 -14.36
CA ARG A 280 19.45 1.11 -13.28
C ARG A 280 20.12 -0.26 -13.19
N ASP A 281 21.44 -0.26 -13.10
CA ASP A 281 22.20 -1.47 -12.81
C ASP A 281 22.41 -1.59 -11.29
N TYR A 282 21.57 -2.37 -10.65
CA TYR A 282 21.66 -2.62 -9.20
C TYR A 282 22.93 -3.41 -8.82
N CYS A 283 23.49 -4.15 -9.76
CA CYS A 283 24.72 -4.92 -9.51
C CYS A 283 25.94 -4.02 -9.53
N GLU A 284 26.00 -3.02 -10.40
CA GLU A 284 27.06 -2.00 -10.38
C GLU A 284 27.03 -1.22 -9.07
N ASP A 285 25.85 -0.86 -8.58
CA ASP A 285 25.69 -0.19 -7.28
C ASP A 285 26.19 -1.04 -6.10
N MET A 286 26.10 -2.37 -6.19
CA MET A 286 26.62 -3.28 -5.16
C MET A 286 28.16 -3.40 -5.20
N LEU A 287 28.74 -3.45 -6.39
CA LEU A 287 30.19 -3.53 -6.58
C LEU A 287 30.92 -2.29 -6.05
N GLY A 288 30.28 -1.11 -6.12
CA GLY A 288 30.82 0.15 -5.62
C GLY A 288 30.76 0.34 -4.09
N LYS A 289 30.08 -0.55 -3.35
CA LYS A 289 29.98 -0.45 -1.88
C LYS A 289 30.98 -1.38 -1.22
N PRO A 290 31.81 -0.88 -0.24
CA PRO A 290 32.64 -1.78 0.56
C PRO A 290 31.75 -2.79 1.28
N ALA A 291 32.16 -4.07 1.30
CA ALA A 291 31.44 -5.13 1.99
C ALA A 291 31.17 -4.70 3.43
N ALA A 292 29.91 -4.74 3.86
CA ALA A 292 29.55 -4.52 5.24
C ALA A 292 30.22 -5.60 6.10
N GLN A 293 31.13 -5.17 7.01
CA GLN A 293 31.84 -6.05 7.94
C GLN A 293 30.92 -6.57 9.03
#